data_bd20e4cef4463a41ada80f5ee9bbbb51
#
_entry.id   bd20e4cef4463a41ada80f5ee9bbbb51
#
_cell.length_a   1.000
_cell.length_b   1.000
_cell.length_c   1.000
_cell.angle_alpha   90.00
_cell.angle_beta   90.00
_cell.angle_gamma   90.00
#
_symmetry.space_group_name_H-M   'P 1'
#
loop_
_entity.id
_entity.type
_entity.pdbx_description
1 polymer ?
#
loop_
_entity_poly.entity_id
_entity_poly.type
_entity_poly.pdbx_seq_one_letter_code
_entity_poly.pdbx_strand_id
1 'polypeptide(L)'
;MNRKYALLFGFGLILIIISVWQISTSQKVLDVINLHTTNPPVTIITSSDAAPGSRPTILIAHGFAGSSVLMRGFALTLAHAGYTTVSWDFDGHGANPNPLVLSSESVDLLQNAENALAEAETTGLIDSQHVAILGHSMGSGVALSYGTIHPDTYATIAVSPVSQSVTPTLPHNLLLMAGSLESQFVANAEELLAMAGGRNDNPAAGTARKLVIVPNVEHISILFSPTAHSSARSWLDESFGPQPGASNYTDRRFLWFGLGIIGFIFLSKATINSLPATIQGKISLAPKWLRLSALLVGSIAASGLLWLVSLTGLRISQLLGLLVGGYILIWFGVAGVISLLILRPHFYLPIFLELLKGLVAFAALWLGVGLLGNFVWLPWLLIPYRLWLWIPASIILFPWFYTVGEAAKQANNVGQIGWWIFQVIVVIAGFFFALTINPELGFVFILLPLIPIMLGLHMLAISAKHGTWAYALSGAMFAAWLILAVFPLQ
;
A
#
# COMPACT_ATOMS: atom_id res chain seq x y z
N MET A 1 20.81 1.61 30.57
CA MET A 1 19.46 2.14 30.16
C MET A 1 18.75 2.65 31.41
N ASN A 2 18.25 3.90 31.39
CA ASN A 2 17.49 4.48 32.49
C ASN A 2 16.17 3.67 32.70
N ARG A 3 15.68 3.53 33.94
CA ARG A 3 14.45 2.78 34.30
C ARG A 3 13.25 3.14 33.40
N LYS A 4 13.09 4.45 33.07
CA LYS A 4 12.03 4.92 32.17
C LYS A 4 12.12 4.28 30.78
N TYR A 5 13.32 4.23 30.20
CA TYR A 5 13.52 3.68 28.85
C TYR A 5 13.46 2.13 28.87
N ALA A 6 13.87 1.51 29.98
CA ALA A 6 13.69 0.06 30.16
C ALA A 6 12.20 -0.33 30.18
N LEU A 7 11.36 0.44 30.89
CA LEU A 7 9.92 0.23 30.92
C LEU A 7 9.27 0.47 29.54
N LEU A 8 9.69 1.54 28.84
CA LEU A 8 9.16 1.84 27.50
C LEU A 8 9.54 0.73 26.51
N PHE A 9 10.77 0.21 26.57
CA PHE A 9 11.24 -0.91 25.76
C PHE A 9 10.45 -2.18 26.05
N GLY A 10 10.30 -2.56 27.33
CA GLY A 10 9.52 -3.73 27.72
C GLY A 10 8.05 -3.66 27.29
N PHE A 11 7.43 -2.48 27.44
CA PHE A 11 6.06 -2.26 27.00
C PHE A 11 5.94 -2.36 25.46
N GLY A 12 6.87 -1.75 24.72
CA GLY A 12 6.91 -1.88 23.25
C GLY A 12 7.05 -3.34 22.81
N LEU A 13 7.89 -4.14 23.47
CA LEU A 13 8.05 -5.55 23.17
C LEU A 13 6.74 -6.33 23.41
N ILE A 14 6.04 -6.07 24.51
CA ILE A 14 4.74 -6.68 24.82
C ILE A 14 3.73 -6.38 23.69
N LEU A 15 3.64 -5.14 23.24
CA LEU A 15 2.74 -4.75 22.16
C LEU A 15 3.05 -5.51 20.85
N ILE A 16 4.33 -5.66 20.51
CA ILE A 16 4.76 -6.42 19.32
C ILE A 16 4.38 -7.90 19.47
N ILE A 17 4.65 -8.51 20.62
CA ILE A 17 4.33 -9.93 20.88
C ILE A 17 2.82 -10.16 20.74
N ILE A 18 1.99 -9.30 21.34
CA ILE A 18 0.52 -9.38 21.22
C ILE A 18 0.11 -9.23 19.74
N SER A 19 0.67 -8.26 19.04
CA SER A 19 0.40 -8.02 17.63
C SER A 19 0.70 -9.25 16.77
N VAL A 20 1.92 -9.79 16.87
CA VAL A 20 2.36 -10.98 16.12
C VAL A 20 1.47 -12.18 16.45
N TRP A 21 1.19 -12.41 17.73
CA TRP A 21 0.31 -13.50 18.16
C TRP A 21 -1.09 -13.38 17.56
N GLN A 22 -1.70 -12.22 17.64
CA GLN A 22 -3.04 -11.98 17.11
C GLN A 22 -3.10 -12.08 15.58
N ILE A 23 -2.09 -11.56 14.88
CA ILE A 23 -2.00 -11.68 13.42
C ILE A 23 -1.85 -13.16 13.03
N SER A 24 -1.00 -13.91 13.73
CA SER A 24 -0.79 -15.34 13.42
C SER A 24 -2.03 -16.21 13.68
N THR A 25 -2.90 -15.82 14.63
CA THR A 25 -4.14 -16.56 14.90
C THR A 25 -5.13 -16.51 13.75
N SER A 26 -5.02 -15.52 12.85
CA SER A 26 -5.90 -15.39 11.67
C SER A 26 -5.76 -16.51 10.66
N GLN A 27 -4.70 -17.30 10.74
CA GLN A 27 -4.39 -18.37 9.77
C GLN A 27 -4.48 -19.78 10.39
N LYS A 28 -4.92 -19.92 11.65
CA LYS A 28 -4.79 -21.17 12.42
C LYS A 28 -5.44 -22.41 11.79
N VAL A 29 -6.49 -22.25 11.03
CA VAL A 29 -7.26 -23.35 10.41
C VAL A 29 -7.18 -23.29 8.89
N LEU A 30 -6.19 -22.58 8.38
CA LEU A 30 -6.01 -22.34 6.96
C LEU A 30 -4.61 -22.74 6.51
N ASP A 31 -4.54 -23.36 5.34
CA ASP A 31 -3.31 -23.58 4.62
C ASP A 31 -3.06 -22.41 3.66
N VAL A 32 -1.87 -21.82 3.75
CA VAL A 32 -1.42 -20.72 2.89
C VAL A 32 -0.27 -21.23 2.03
N ILE A 33 -0.53 -21.42 0.76
CA ILE A 33 0.41 -21.97 -0.22
C ILE A 33 0.84 -20.84 -1.16
N ASN A 34 2.16 -20.57 -1.20
CA ASN A 34 2.72 -19.54 -2.07
C ASN A 34 3.51 -20.18 -3.21
N LEU A 35 3.10 -19.92 -4.43
CA LEU A 35 3.78 -20.34 -5.64
C LEU A 35 4.60 -19.16 -6.17
N HIS A 36 5.83 -19.00 -5.65
CA HIS A 36 6.68 -17.84 -5.96
C HIS A 36 7.38 -17.94 -7.32
N THR A 37 7.47 -19.13 -7.89
CA THR A 37 8.17 -19.38 -9.17
C THR A 37 7.24 -19.42 -10.38
N THR A 38 5.93 -19.28 -10.15
CA THR A 38 4.91 -19.22 -11.20
C THR A 38 4.82 -17.83 -11.81
N ASN A 39 4.25 -17.74 -12.99
CA ASN A 39 4.04 -16.48 -13.69
C ASN A 39 2.55 -16.30 -14.05
N PRO A 40 1.82 -15.49 -13.27
CA PRO A 40 2.26 -14.65 -12.14
C PRO A 40 2.52 -15.45 -10.85
N PRO A 41 3.21 -14.86 -9.83
CA PRO A 41 3.27 -15.43 -8.48
C PRO A 41 1.88 -15.52 -7.86
N VAL A 42 1.52 -16.71 -7.36
CA VAL A 42 0.17 -17.02 -6.86
C VAL A 42 0.21 -17.37 -5.38
N THR A 43 -0.79 -16.93 -4.63
CA THR A 43 -1.07 -17.38 -3.26
C THR A 43 -2.44 -18.05 -3.19
N ILE A 44 -2.48 -19.30 -2.74
CA ILE A 44 -3.71 -20.06 -2.50
C ILE A 44 -3.95 -20.12 -0.99
N ILE A 45 -5.17 -19.82 -0.55
CA ILE A 45 -5.59 -19.98 0.85
C ILE A 45 -6.85 -20.84 0.87
N THR A 46 -6.80 -21.93 1.61
CA THR A 46 -7.91 -22.89 1.75
C THR A 46 -8.02 -23.38 3.19
N SER A 47 -9.12 -24.01 3.56
CA SER A 47 -9.26 -24.64 4.87
C SER A 47 -8.38 -25.88 4.98
N SER A 48 -7.67 -26.07 6.11
CA SER A 48 -6.77 -27.22 6.32
C SER A 48 -7.48 -28.56 6.39
N ASP A 49 -8.79 -28.57 6.62
CA ASP A 49 -9.63 -29.76 6.69
C ASP A 49 -10.40 -30.04 5.38
N ALA A 50 -10.31 -29.15 4.38
CA ALA A 50 -10.96 -29.32 3.10
C ALA A 50 -10.24 -30.37 2.24
N ALA A 51 -10.99 -31.27 1.63
CA ALA A 51 -10.42 -32.12 0.59
C ALA A 51 -9.98 -31.27 -0.62
N PRO A 52 -8.84 -31.59 -1.25
CA PRO A 52 -8.36 -30.85 -2.42
C PRO A 52 -9.44 -30.75 -3.50
N GLY A 53 -9.61 -29.57 -4.10
CA GLY A 53 -10.58 -29.34 -5.17
C GLY A 53 -12.04 -29.43 -4.78
N SER A 54 -12.38 -29.49 -3.48
CA SER A 54 -13.77 -29.70 -3.02
C SER A 54 -14.52 -28.40 -2.68
N ARG A 55 -13.88 -27.24 -2.81
CA ARG A 55 -14.44 -25.92 -2.45
C ARG A 55 -14.46 -25.00 -3.65
N PRO A 56 -15.52 -24.20 -3.83
CA PRO A 56 -15.55 -23.19 -4.88
C PRO A 56 -14.35 -22.25 -4.77
N THR A 57 -13.82 -21.86 -5.92
CA THR A 57 -12.61 -21.07 -6.04
C THR A 57 -12.94 -19.60 -6.27
N ILE A 58 -12.31 -18.72 -5.48
CA ILE A 58 -12.48 -17.27 -5.62
C ILE A 58 -11.16 -16.66 -6.07
N LEU A 59 -11.11 -16.16 -7.30
CA LEU A 59 -10.00 -15.39 -7.85
C LEU A 59 -10.03 -13.98 -7.23
N ILE A 60 -8.88 -13.46 -6.79
CA ILE A 60 -8.81 -12.16 -6.11
C ILE A 60 -7.74 -11.28 -6.74
N ALA A 61 -8.19 -10.23 -7.45
CA ALA A 61 -7.39 -9.29 -8.21
C ALA A 61 -7.17 -7.98 -7.43
N HIS A 62 -5.90 -7.59 -7.23
CA HIS A 62 -5.56 -6.34 -6.53
C HIS A 62 -5.62 -5.11 -7.44
N GLY A 63 -5.62 -3.91 -6.84
CA GLY A 63 -5.57 -2.63 -7.54
C GLY A 63 -4.15 -2.19 -7.91
N PHE A 64 -4.04 -1.07 -8.66
CA PHE A 64 -2.77 -0.41 -8.97
C PHE A 64 -1.99 -0.10 -7.69
N ALA A 65 -0.67 -0.25 -7.75
CA ALA A 65 0.23 -0.09 -6.62
C ALA A 65 -0.10 -1.00 -5.41
N GLY A 66 -0.86 -2.08 -5.66
CA GLY A 66 -1.20 -3.11 -4.69
C GLY A 66 -0.40 -4.40 -4.88
N SER A 67 -0.88 -5.45 -4.24
CA SER A 67 -0.36 -6.82 -4.34
C SER A 67 -1.40 -7.81 -3.79
N SER A 68 -1.17 -9.09 -3.97
CA SER A 68 -1.95 -10.17 -3.34
C SER A 68 -2.05 -10.01 -1.82
N VAL A 69 -0.98 -9.49 -1.19
CA VAL A 69 -0.96 -9.21 0.26
C VAL A 69 -1.97 -8.15 0.66
N LEU A 70 -2.18 -7.11 -0.16
CA LEU A 70 -3.15 -6.05 0.13
C LEU A 70 -4.59 -6.60 0.15
N MET A 71 -4.88 -7.61 -0.67
CA MET A 71 -6.20 -8.27 -0.75
C MET A 71 -6.40 -9.37 0.29
N ARG A 72 -5.42 -9.63 1.14
CA ARG A 72 -5.44 -10.75 2.10
C ARG A 72 -6.60 -10.67 3.11
N GLY A 73 -7.19 -9.50 3.35
CA GLY A 73 -8.39 -9.33 4.18
C GLY A 73 -9.60 -10.07 3.60
N PHE A 74 -9.86 -9.87 2.31
CA PHE A 74 -10.86 -10.62 1.57
C PHE A 74 -10.51 -12.11 1.51
N ALA A 75 -9.26 -12.44 1.13
CA ALA A 75 -8.85 -13.83 0.96
C ALA A 75 -9.05 -14.65 2.25
N LEU A 76 -8.60 -14.15 3.41
CA LEU A 76 -8.79 -14.86 4.69
C LEU A 76 -10.26 -14.92 5.09
N THR A 77 -11.04 -13.85 4.90
CA THR A 77 -12.46 -13.86 5.24
C THR A 77 -13.21 -14.91 4.44
N LEU A 78 -12.91 -15.03 3.15
CA LEU A 78 -13.55 -16.00 2.27
C LEU A 78 -13.04 -17.43 2.52
N ALA A 79 -11.75 -17.61 2.80
CA ALA A 79 -11.23 -18.93 3.18
C ALA A 79 -11.83 -19.45 4.49
N HIS A 80 -12.01 -18.57 5.50
CA HIS A 80 -12.75 -18.90 6.72
C HIS A 80 -14.24 -19.16 6.49
N ALA A 81 -14.80 -18.63 5.40
CA ALA A 81 -16.17 -18.93 4.98
C ALA A 81 -16.27 -20.25 4.19
N GLY A 82 -15.16 -20.99 4.03
CA GLY A 82 -15.12 -22.30 3.40
C GLY A 82 -14.86 -22.29 1.89
N TYR A 83 -14.44 -21.15 1.32
CA TYR A 83 -13.99 -21.05 -0.07
C TYR A 83 -12.49 -21.29 -0.18
N THR A 84 -12.02 -21.69 -1.37
CA THR A 84 -10.60 -21.64 -1.72
C THR A 84 -10.32 -20.33 -2.45
N THR A 85 -9.35 -19.55 -1.99
CA THR A 85 -9.02 -18.26 -2.61
C THR A 85 -7.69 -18.34 -3.36
N VAL A 86 -7.63 -17.73 -4.54
CA VAL A 86 -6.46 -17.61 -5.39
C VAL A 86 -6.20 -16.14 -5.65
N SER A 87 -5.11 -15.63 -5.14
CA SER A 87 -4.67 -14.25 -5.37
C SER A 87 -3.28 -14.24 -6.01
N TRP A 88 -2.99 -13.25 -6.84
CA TRP A 88 -1.72 -13.14 -7.56
C TRP A 88 -1.19 -11.71 -7.54
N ASP A 89 0.07 -11.56 -7.90
CA ASP A 89 0.67 -10.25 -8.15
C ASP A 89 0.69 -10.00 -9.67
N PHE A 90 0.01 -8.95 -10.12
CA PHE A 90 0.04 -8.53 -11.52
C PHE A 90 1.46 -8.17 -11.97
N ASP A 91 1.70 -8.21 -13.28
CA ASP A 91 2.96 -7.76 -13.86
C ASP A 91 3.34 -6.38 -13.31
N GLY A 92 4.60 -6.21 -12.99
CA GLY A 92 5.16 -5.03 -12.33
C GLY A 92 4.87 -4.89 -10.84
N HIS A 93 3.98 -5.67 -10.24
CA HIS A 93 3.55 -5.50 -8.86
C HIS A 93 4.10 -6.57 -7.91
N GLY A 94 4.16 -6.25 -6.63
CA GLY A 94 4.50 -7.19 -5.57
C GLY A 94 5.78 -7.98 -5.83
N ALA A 95 5.66 -9.31 -5.86
CA ALA A 95 6.74 -10.24 -6.15
C ALA A 95 6.89 -10.58 -7.65
N ASN A 96 6.04 -10.04 -8.54
CA ASN A 96 6.13 -10.29 -9.96
C ASN A 96 7.28 -9.49 -10.60
N PRO A 97 8.28 -10.16 -11.21
CA PRO A 97 9.42 -9.49 -11.82
C PRO A 97 9.14 -8.94 -13.21
N ASN A 98 8.05 -9.37 -13.85
CA ASN A 98 7.70 -8.89 -15.19
C ASN A 98 7.33 -7.41 -15.12
N PRO A 99 7.69 -6.58 -16.09
CA PRO A 99 7.27 -5.18 -16.13
C PRO A 99 5.78 -5.05 -16.46
N LEU A 100 5.12 -4.05 -15.89
CA LEU A 100 3.77 -3.67 -16.29
C LEU A 100 3.83 -2.93 -17.62
N VAL A 101 3.28 -3.53 -18.67
CA VAL A 101 3.14 -2.88 -19.97
C VAL A 101 1.76 -2.21 -20.03
N LEU A 102 1.74 -0.88 -20.06
CA LEU A 102 0.50 -0.12 -20.31
C LEU A 102 0.28 -0.08 -21.83
N SER A 103 -0.25 -1.15 -22.39
CA SER A 103 -0.80 -1.12 -23.75
C SER A 103 -2.17 -0.45 -23.73
N SER A 104 -2.61 0.09 -24.86
CA SER A 104 -3.95 0.67 -25.03
C SER A 104 -5.08 -0.35 -24.87
N GLU A 105 -4.72 -1.63 -24.78
CA GLU A 105 -5.60 -2.78 -24.60
C GLU A 105 -5.29 -3.43 -23.25
N SER A 106 -6.27 -3.52 -22.37
CA SER A 106 -6.19 -4.14 -21.05
C SER A 106 -6.02 -5.68 -21.06
N VAL A 107 -5.56 -6.23 -22.19
CA VAL A 107 -5.45 -7.67 -22.46
C VAL A 107 -4.45 -8.33 -21.50
N ASP A 108 -3.32 -7.68 -21.19
CA ASP A 108 -2.26 -8.28 -20.40
C ASP A 108 -2.67 -8.57 -18.95
N LEU A 109 -3.51 -7.70 -18.34
CA LEU A 109 -3.96 -7.91 -16.97
C LEU A 109 -5.00 -9.03 -16.86
N LEU A 110 -5.85 -9.20 -17.88
CA LEU A 110 -6.78 -10.33 -17.94
C LEU A 110 -6.02 -11.65 -18.10
N GLN A 111 -5.00 -11.67 -18.96
CA GLN A 111 -4.13 -12.83 -19.14
C GLN A 111 -3.42 -13.23 -17.82
N ASN A 112 -3.05 -12.25 -16.98
CA ASN A 112 -2.49 -12.55 -15.65
C ASN A 112 -3.52 -13.32 -14.78
N ALA A 113 -4.81 -12.97 -14.84
CA ALA A 113 -5.86 -13.69 -14.10
C ALA A 113 -6.05 -15.13 -14.61
N GLU A 114 -6.07 -15.31 -15.93
CA GLU A 114 -6.18 -16.64 -16.57
C GLU A 114 -4.97 -17.51 -16.24
N ASN A 115 -3.76 -16.95 -16.32
CA ASN A 115 -2.53 -17.66 -15.95
C ASN A 115 -2.53 -18.03 -14.45
N ALA A 116 -3.00 -17.12 -13.58
CA ALA A 116 -3.08 -17.39 -12.13
C ALA A 116 -4.02 -18.57 -11.82
N LEU A 117 -5.15 -18.67 -12.52
CA LEU A 117 -6.05 -19.82 -12.41
C LEU A 117 -5.37 -21.11 -12.91
N ALA A 118 -4.74 -21.05 -14.08
CA ALA A 118 -4.05 -22.21 -14.67
C ALA A 118 -2.91 -22.72 -13.77
N GLU A 119 -2.11 -21.81 -13.19
CA GLU A 119 -1.05 -22.17 -12.23
C GLU A 119 -1.64 -22.80 -10.95
N ALA A 120 -2.75 -22.25 -10.44
CA ALA A 120 -3.42 -22.81 -9.27
C ALA A 120 -4.02 -24.22 -9.56
N GLU A 121 -4.52 -24.47 -10.77
CA GLU A 121 -5.03 -25.80 -11.19
C GLU A 121 -3.95 -26.88 -11.11
N THR A 122 -2.70 -26.55 -11.42
CA THR A 122 -1.59 -27.52 -11.37
C THR A 122 -1.38 -28.12 -9.98
N THR A 123 -1.86 -27.43 -8.94
CA THR A 123 -1.74 -27.91 -7.55
C THR A 123 -2.77 -28.99 -7.18
N GLY A 124 -3.87 -29.11 -7.93
CA GLY A 124 -5.01 -29.95 -7.60
C GLY A 124 -5.81 -29.47 -6.37
N LEU A 125 -5.52 -28.30 -5.81
CA LEU A 125 -6.16 -27.79 -4.59
C LEU A 125 -7.45 -27.02 -4.85
N ILE A 126 -7.68 -26.56 -6.09
CA ILE A 126 -8.80 -25.70 -6.46
C ILE A 126 -9.88 -26.45 -7.23
N ASP A 127 -11.12 -25.96 -7.15
CA ASP A 127 -12.22 -26.35 -8.03
C ASP A 127 -12.34 -25.34 -9.17
N SER A 128 -11.86 -25.70 -10.35
CA SER A 128 -11.89 -24.83 -11.53
C SER A 128 -13.26 -24.84 -12.25
N GLN A 129 -14.20 -25.68 -11.82
CA GLN A 129 -15.55 -25.69 -12.39
C GLN A 129 -16.50 -24.70 -11.66
N HIS A 130 -16.19 -24.34 -10.42
CA HIS A 130 -16.99 -23.42 -9.61
C HIS A 130 -16.17 -22.21 -9.22
N VAL A 131 -15.98 -21.28 -10.18
CA VAL A 131 -15.14 -20.11 -10.03
C VAL A 131 -15.98 -18.84 -9.87
N ALA A 132 -15.59 -17.98 -8.94
CA ALA A 132 -16.01 -16.57 -8.90
C ALA A 132 -14.77 -15.66 -8.86
N ILE A 133 -14.96 -14.38 -9.16
CA ILE A 133 -13.87 -13.42 -9.17
C ILE A 133 -14.22 -12.16 -8.38
N LEU A 134 -13.24 -11.67 -7.61
CA LEU A 134 -13.29 -10.41 -6.86
C LEU A 134 -12.11 -9.54 -7.27
N GLY A 135 -12.36 -8.27 -7.58
CA GLY A 135 -11.30 -7.33 -7.92
C GLY A 135 -11.50 -5.96 -7.30
N HIS A 136 -10.39 -5.28 -6.98
CA HIS A 136 -10.40 -3.92 -6.44
C HIS A 136 -9.76 -2.94 -7.43
N SER A 137 -10.39 -1.78 -7.67
CA SER A 137 -9.83 -0.70 -8.49
C SER A 137 -9.39 -1.21 -9.88
N MET A 138 -8.13 -1.13 -10.26
CA MET A 138 -7.59 -1.75 -11.48
C MET A 138 -8.03 -3.21 -11.62
N GLY A 139 -7.94 -4.00 -10.54
CA GLY A 139 -8.37 -5.39 -10.51
C GLY A 139 -9.89 -5.55 -10.66
N SER A 140 -10.70 -4.53 -10.34
CA SER A 140 -12.15 -4.58 -10.58
C SER A 140 -12.47 -4.58 -12.09
N GLY A 141 -11.67 -3.85 -12.88
CA GLY A 141 -11.77 -3.91 -14.33
C GLY A 141 -11.46 -5.31 -14.86
N VAL A 142 -10.44 -5.97 -14.31
CA VAL A 142 -10.13 -7.37 -14.64
C VAL A 142 -11.27 -8.30 -14.24
N ALA A 143 -11.84 -8.14 -13.04
CA ALA A 143 -12.95 -8.97 -12.58
C ALA A 143 -14.20 -8.83 -13.46
N LEU A 144 -14.55 -7.60 -13.84
CA LEU A 144 -15.68 -7.33 -14.74
C LEU A 144 -15.44 -7.91 -16.14
N SER A 145 -14.23 -7.74 -16.70
CA SER A 145 -13.86 -8.29 -18.01
C SER A 145 -13.85 -9.82 -17.97
N TYR A 146 -13.23 -10.43 -16.95
CA TYR A 146 -13.17 -11.87 -16.77
C TYR A 146 -14.57 -12.49 -16.71
N GLY A 147 -15.44 -11.97 -15.83
CA GLY A 147 -16.80 -12.48 -15.68
C GLY A 147 -17.70 -12.24 -16.90
N THR A 148 -17.33 -11.30 -17.79
CA THR A 148 -18.03 -11.07 -19.06
C THR A 148 -17.56 -12.03 -20.16
N ILE A 149 -16.27 -12.33 -20.20
CA ILE A 149 -15.66 -13.20 -21.24
C ILE A 149 -15.83 -14.68 -20.88
N HIS A 150 -15.85 -15.02 -19.58
CA HIS A 150 -16.04 -16.37 -19.06
C HIS A 150 -17.45 -16.53 -18.46
N PRO A 151 -18.48 -16.85 -19.27
CA PRO A 151 -19.86 -16.95 -18.81
C PRO A 151 -20.11 -18.10 -17.81
N ASP A 152 -19.14 -18.98 -17.60
CA ASP A 152 -19.17 -20.01 -16.57
C ASP A 152 -18.80 -19.50 -15.16
N THR A 153 -18.40 -18.20 -15.05
CA THR A 153 -18.09 -17.57 -13.78
C THR A 153 -19.37 -17.38 -12.95
N TYR A 154 -19.44 -17.98 -11.77
CA TYR A 154 -20.64 -18.01 -10.93
C TYR A 154 -21.02 -16.66 -10.35
N ALA A 155 -20.04 -15.84 -9.97
CA ALA A 155 -20.27 -14.51 -9.42
C ALA A 155 -19.07 -13.58 -9.68
N THR A 156 -19.37 -12.29 -9.84
CA THR A 156 -18.37 -11.25 -10.03
C THR A 156 -18.54 -10.16 -8.97
N ILE A 157 -17.45 -9.79 -8.31
CA ILE A 157 -17.44 -8.76 -7.27
C ILE A 157 -16.45 -7.68 -7.66
N ALA A 158 -16.93 -6.45 -7.84
CA ALA A 158 -16.11 -5.28 -8.17
C ALA A 158 -16.12 -4.27 -7.02
N VAL A 159 -14.97 -4.09 -6.38
CA VAL A 159 -14.74 -3.17 -5.26
C VAL A 159 -14.09 -1.91 -5.79
N SER A 160 -14.65 -0.74 -5.51
CA SER A 160 -14.22 0.55 -6.06
C SER A 160 -14.06 0.46 -7.59
N PRO A 161 -15.16 0.17 -8.33
CA PRO A 161 -15.09 -0.25 -9.71
C PRO A 161 -14.63 0.85 -10.65
N VAL A 162 -13.76 0.47 -11.60
CA VAL A 162 -13.45 1.31 -12.77
C VAL A 162 -14.53 1.12 -13.85
N SER A 163 -14.62 2.06 -14.76
CA SER A 163 -15.57 1.98 -15.88
C SER A 163 -15.24 0.78 -16.77
N GLN A 164 -16.25 -0.03 -17.05
CA GLN A 164 -16.19 -1.21 -17.92
C GLN A 164 -17.55 -1.44 -18.61
N SER A 165 -17.58 -2.28 -19.63
CA SER A 165 -18.83 -2.69 -20.27
C SER A 165 -19.43 -3.88 -19.53
N VAL A 166 -20.70 -3.73 -19.12
CA VAL A 166 -21.52 -4.80 -18.53
C VAL A 166 -22.87 -4.85 -19.22
N THR A 167 -23.57 -5.99 -19.12
CA THR A 167 -24.89 -6.17 -19.70
C THR A 167 -25.88 -6.67 -18.65
N PRO A 168 -27.17 -6.66 -18.90
CA PRO A 168 -28.17 -7.23 -17.99
C PRO A 168 -27.96 -8.73 -17.66
N THR A 169 -27.21 -9.45 -18.47
CA THR A 169 -26.94 -10.89 -18.30
C THR A 169 -25.50 -11.19 -17.88
N LEU A 170 -24.52 -10.38 -18.26
CA LEU A 170 -23.10 -10.60 -17.96
C LEU A 170 -22.43 -9.35 -17.39
N PRO A 171 -21.48 -9.51 -16.44
CA PRO A 171 -21.06 -10.75 -15.80
C PRO A 171 -22.17 -11.36 -14.92
N HIS A 172 -22.11 -12.65 -14.62
CA HIS A 172 -23.08 -13.30 -13.73
C HIS A 172 -22.95 -12.81 -12.29
N ASN A 173 -24.10 -12.71 -11.58
CA ASN A 173 -24.22 -12.37 -10.16
C ASN A 173 -23.26 -11.24 -9.74
N LEU A 174 -23.54 -10.02 -10.24
CA LEU A 174 -22.66 -8.86 -10.08
C LEU A 174 -22.91 -8.14 -8.78
N LEU A 175 -21.93 -8.13 -7.88
CA LEU A 175 -21.86 -7.24 -6.72
C LEU A 175 -20.92 -6.07 -6.99
N LEU A 176 -21.42 -4.84 -6.88
CA LEU A 176 -20.65 -3.61 -6.93
C LEU A 176 -20.51 -3.05 -5.51
N MET A 177 -19.31 -2.67 -5.11
CA MET A 177 -19.06 -2.05 -3.81
C MET A 177 -18.20 -0.79 -3.98
N ALA A 178 -18.56 0.29 -3.28
CA ALA A 178 -17.75 1.51 -3.22
C ALA A 178 -17.80 2.12 -1.83
N GLY A 179 -16.73 2.80 -1.41
CA GLY A 179 -16.68 3.53 -0.16
C GLY A 179 -17.46 4.85 -0.26
N SER A 180 -18.17 5.24 0.80
CA SER A 180 -18.96 6.47 0.80
C SER A 180 -18.11 7.76 0.66
N LEU A 181 -16.79 7.67 0.84
CA LEU A 181 -15.86 8.80 0.72
C LEU A 181 -15.11 8.84 -0.63
N GLU A 182 -15.46 7.97 -1.59
CA GLU A 182 -14.87 7.90 -2.92
C GLU A 182 -15.91 8.19 -4.02
N SER A 183 -16.37 9.41 -4.12
CA SER A 183 -17.50 9.84 -4.98
C SER A 183 -17.39 9.39 -6.43
N GLN A 184 -16.18 9.39 -7.02
CA GLN A 184 -15.97 8.94 -8.40
C GLN A 184 -16.27 7.44 -8.57
N PHE A 185 -15.84 6.60 -7.63
CA PHE A 185 -16.09 5.16 -7.69
C PHE A 185 -17.53 4.80 -7.32
N VAL A 186 -18.18 5.62 -6.49
CA VAL A 186 -19.65 5.51 -6.27
C VAL A 186 -20.39 5.79 -7.59
N ALA A 187 -20.05 6.87 -8.28
CA ALA A 187 -20.68 7.19 -9.58
C ALA A 187 -20.44 6.10 -10.64
N ASN A 188 -19.22 5.56 -10.73
CA ASN A 188 -18.91 4.43 -11.62
C ASN A 188 -19.76 3.18 -11.26
N ALA A 189 -19.92 2.89 -9.97
CA ALA A 189 -20.72 1.75 -9.53
C ALA A 189 -22.21 1.91 -9.83
N GLU A 190 -22.75 3.11 -9.69
CA GLU A 190 -24.15 3.44 -10.06
C GLU A 190 -24.37 3.32 -11.57
N GLU A 191 -23.44 3.81 -12.39
CA GLU A 191 -23.47 3.67 -13.83
C GLU A 191 -23.43 2.21 -14.27
N LEU A 192 -22.51 1.42 -13.73
CA LEU A 192 -22.41 -0.01 -13.99
C LEU A 192 -23.69 -0.77 -13.59
N LEU A 193 -24.28 -0.42 -12.43
CA LEU A 193 -25.56 -1.02 -12.02
C LEU A 193 -26.67 -0.70 -13.01
N ALA A 194 -26.75 0.54 -13.49
CA ALA A 194 -27.73 0.95 -14.48
C ALA A 194 -27.55 0.19 -15.82
N MET A 195 -26.30 0.10 -16.30
CA MET A 195 -25.95 -0.69 -17.51
C MET A 195 -26.30 -2.16 -17.35
N ALA A 196 -26.14 -2.74 -16.15
CA ALA A 196 -26.50 -4.11 -15.83
C ALA A 196 -28.01 -4.34 -15.66
N GLY A 197 -28.85 -3.36 -15.95
CA GLY A 197 -30.31 -3.46 -15.87
C GLY A 197 -30.92 -3.13 -14.51
N GLY A 198 -30.14 -2.53 -13.61
CA GLY A 198 -30.55 -2.18 -12.25
C GLY A 198 -30.49 -3.36 -11.26
N ARG A 199 -30.96 -3.09 -10.03
CA ARG A 199 -30.96 -4.12 -8.97
C ARG A 199 -31.82 -5.34 -9.33
N ASN A 200 -31.28 -6.53 -9.08
CA ASN A 200 -31.97 -7.80 -9.26
C ASN A 200 -31.48 -8.79 -8.19
N ASP A 201 -32.41 -9.39 -7.48
CA ASP A 201 -32.15 -10.32 -6.36
C ASP A 201 -32.34 -11.81 -6.76
N ASN A 202 -31.98 -12.21 -8.01
CA ASN A 202 -32.12 -13.59 -8.49
C ASN A 202 -30.78 -14.25 -8.82
N PRO A 203 -30.03 -14.76 -7.80
CA PRO A 203 -28.75 -15.42 -8.03
C PRO A 203 -28.86 -16.75 -8.77
N ALA A 204 -29.97 -17.48 -8.64
CA ALA A 204 -30.15 -18.76 -9.30
C ALA A 204 -30.22 -18.66 -10.83
N ALA A 205 -30.64 -17.49 -11.35
CA ALA A 205 -30.65 -17.21 -12.79
C ALA A 205 -29.33 -16.61 -13.30
N GLY A 206 -28.33 -16.42 -12.43
CA GLY A 206 -27.09 -15.74 -12.77
C GLY A 206 -27.24 -14.23 -12.98
N THR A 207 -28.42 -13.67 -12.74
CA THR A 207 -28.75 -12.27 -13.07
C THR A 207 -28.87 -11.36 -11.86
N ALA A 208 -28.44 -11.79 -10.68
CA ALA A 208 -28.47 -10.95 -9.49
C ALA A 208 -27.54 -9.74 -9.65
N ARG A 209 -28.01 -8.57 -9.21
CA ARG A 209 -27.31 -7.26 -9.32
C ARG A 209 -27.49 -6.48 -8.04
N LYS A 210 -26.39 -6.07 -7.40
CA LYS A 210 -26.45 -5.35 -6.14
C LYS A 210 -25.35 -4.30 -6.06
N LEU A 211 -25.67 -3.15 -5.50
CA LEU A 211 -24.71 -2.12 -5.12
C LEU A 211 -24.70 -1.98 -3.59
N VAL A 212 -23.51 -1.96 -3.01
CA VAL A 212 -23.28 -1.70 -1.59
C VAL A 212 -22.36 -0.50 -1.42
N ILE A 213 -22.86 0.58 -0.84
CA ILE A 213 -22.04 1.71 -0.42
C ILE A 213 -21.56 1.46 1.01
N VAL A 214 -20.25 1.28 1.15
CA VAL A 214 -19.61 0.97 2.44
C VAL A 214 -19.37 2.29 3.19
N PRO A 215 -19.95 2.47 4.41
CA PRO A 215 -19.92 3.76 5.10
C PRO A 215 -18.53 4.10 5.66
N ASN A 216 -18.19 5.39 5.62
CA ASN A 216 -17.01 5.99 6.27
C ASN A 216 -15.65 5.41 5.83
N VAL A 217 -15.56 4.87 4.62
CA VAL A 217 -14.31 4.40 4.02
C VAL A 217 -14.08 5.06 2.68
N GLU A 218 -12.79 5.18 2.33
CA GLU A 218 -12.30 5.67 1.05
C GLU A 218 -11.61 4.50 0.29
N HIS A 219 -11.02 4.81 -0.83
CA HIS A 219 -10.50 3.85 -1.82
C HIS A 219 -9.59 2.75 -1.28
N ILE A 220 -8.77 3.06 -0.27
CA ILE A 220 -7.85 2.08 0.32
C ILE A 220 -8.42 1.45 1.58
N SER A 221 -9.06 2.24 2.44
CA SER A 221 -9.60 1.73 3.71
C SER A 221 -10.77 0.77 3.54
N ILE A 222 -11.47 0.77 2.39
CA ILE A 222 -12.49 -0.23 2.05
C ILE A 222 -11.93 -1.65 2.08
N LEU A 223 -10.64 -1.84 1.76
CA LEU A 223 -9.96 -3.14 1.76
C LEU A 223 -9.79 -3.74 3.17
N PHE A 224 -9.91 -2.93 4.20
CA PHE A 224 -9.83 -3.34 5.61
C PHE A 224 -11.19 -3.29 6.32
N SER A 225 -12.27 -2.99 5.57
CA SER A 225 -13.62 -2.86 6.12
C SER A 225 -14.28 -4.20 6.39
N PRO A 226 -14.66 -4.49 7.65
CA PRO A 226 -15.46 -5.68 7.95
C PRO A 226 -16.79 -5.73 7.18
N THR A 227 -17.39 -4.56 6.89
CA THR A 227 -18.61 -4.47 6.10
C THR A 227 -18.38 -4.89 4.65
N ALA A 228 -17.27 -4.46 4.02
CA ALA A 228 -16.94 -4.89 2.67
C ALA A 228 -16.68 -6.41 2.61
N HIS A 229 -15.90 -6.93 3.57
CA HIS A 229 -15.61 -8.38 3.66
C HIS A 229 -16.88 -9.21 3.85
N SER A 230 -17.77 -8.81 4.79
CA SER A 230 -19.01 -9.54 5.03
C SER A 230 -19.99 -9.45 3.86
N SER A 231 -20.03 -8.32 3.13
CA SER A 231 -20.87 -8.17 1.93
C SER A 231 -20.39 -9.08 0.81
N ALA A 232 -19.08 -9.19 0.57
CA ALA A 232 -18.53 -10.13 -0.40
C ALA A 232 -18.83 -11.58 -0.03
N ARG A 233 -18.66 -11.96 1.24
CA ARG A 233 -19.01 -13.29 1.73
C ARG A 233 -20.49 -13.59 1.51
N SER A 234 -21.40 -12.73 1.99
CA SER A 234 -22.84 -12.96 1.85
C SER A 234 -23.26 -13.13 0.39
N TRP A 235 -22.66 -12.35 -0.52
CA TRP A 235 -22.92 -12.45 -1.94
C TRP A 235 -22.51 -13.80 -2.52
N LEU A 236 -21.36 -14.32 -2.11
CA LEU A 236 -20.90 -15.64 -2.52
C LEU A 236 -21.74 -16.75 -1.90
N ASP A 237 -22.14 -16.62 -0.63
CA ASP A 237 -23.04 -17.55 0.04
C ASP A 237 -24.45 -17.56 -0.62
N GLU A 238 -24.92 -16.41 -1.16
CA GLU A 238 -26.14 -16.32 -1.97
C GLU A 238 -25.99 -17.00 -3.35
N SER A 239 -24.78 -16.97 -3.94
CA SER A 239 -24.50 -17.51 -5.29
C SER A 239 -24.18 -19.00 -5.31
N PHE A 240 -23.41 -19.50 -4.35
CA PHE A 240 -22.95 -20.89 -4.26
C PHE A 240 -23.71 -21.71 -3.21
N GLY A 241 -24.42 -21.05 -2.31
CA GLY A 241 -24.86 -21.64 -1.04
C GLY A 241 -23.78 -21.56 0.04
N PRO A 242 -24.15 -21.55 1.33
CA PRO A 242 -23.22 -21.58 2.45
C PRO A 242 -22.30 -22.79 2.40
N GLN A 243 -20.98 -22.57 2.58
CA GLN A 243 -20.02 -23.66 2.49
C GLN A 243 -19.90 -24.45 3.80
N PRO A 244 -19.66 -25.76 3.75
CA PRO A 244 -19.42 -26.58 4.93
C PRO A 244 -18.18 -26.12 5.69
N GLY A 245 -18.22 -26.15 7.03
CA GLY A 245 -17.11 -25.71 7.89
C GLY A 245 -16.91 -24.20 7.98
N ALA A 246 -17.82 -23.40 7.39
CA ALA A 246 -17.77 -21.95 7.45
C ALA A 246 -17.74 -21.43 8.90
N SER A 247 -16.81 -20.53 9.20
CA SER A 247 -16.69 -19.86 10.50
C SER A 247 -17.01 -18.36 10.41
N ASN A 248 -17.40 -17.77 11.53
CA ASN A 248 -17.64 -16.34 11.63
C ASN A 248 -16.31 -15.62 11.91
N TYR A 249 -15.51 -15.45 10.88
CA TYR A 249 -14.27 -14.69 10.95
C TYR A 249 -14.50 -13.22 10.61
N THR A 250 -13.88 -12.34 11.42
CA THR A 250 -13.80 -10.91 11.13
C THR A 250 -12.33 -10.51 11.10
N ASP A 251 -11.84 -9.98 9.99
CA ASP A 251 -10.45 -9.56 9.88
C ASP A 251 -10.16 -8.34 10.74
N ARG A 252 -9.33 -8.50 11.77
CA ARG A 252 -8.84 -7.45 12.67
C ARG A 252 -7.32 -7.26 12.59
N ARG A 253 -6.66 -7.86 11.60
CA ARG A 253 -5.19 -7.81 11.48
C ARG A 253 -4.67 -6.40 11.34
N PHE A 254 -5.42 -5.51 10.66
CA PHE A 254 -5.04 -4.09 10.52
C PHE A 254 -4.99 -3.37 11.88
N LEU A 255 -5.89 -3.68 12.81
CA LEU A 255 -5.87 -3.16 14.18
C LEU A 255 -4.61 -3.63 14.94
N TRP A 256 -4.33 -4.93 14.86
CA TRP A 256 -3.15 -5.51 15.52
C TRP A 256 -1.85 -5.02 14.90
N PHE A 257 -1.81 -4.84 13.59
CA PHE A 257 -0.71 -4.21 12.88
C PHE A 257 -0.42 -2.80 13.41
N GLY A 258 -1.45 -1.94 13.59
CA GLY A 258 -1.29 -0.63 14.19
C GLY A 258 -0.70 -0.70 15.60
N LEU A 259 -1.14 -1.66 16.42
CA LEU A 259 -0.59 -1.89 17.76
C LEU A 259 0.90 -2.28 17.70
N GLY A 260 1.27 -3.14 16.78
CA GLY A 260 2.65 -3.54 16.55
C GLY A 260 3.55 -2.38 16.13
N ILE A 261 3.08 -1.50 15.23
CA ILE A 261 3.80 -0.27 14.85
C ILE A 261 4.07 0.60 16.08
N ILE A 262 3.08 0.81 16.95
CA ILE A 262 3.26 1.57 18.21
C ILE A 262 4.36 0.90 19.05
N GLY A 263 4.37 -0.41 19.13
CA GLY A 263 5.42 -1.17 19.83
C GLY A 263 6.81 -0.90 19.26
N PHE A 264 6.98 -0.95 17.93
CA PHE A 264 8.26 -0.65 17.27
C PHE A 264 8.71 0.80 17.44
N ILE A 265 7.78 1.76 17.43
CA ILE A 265 8.07 3.17 17.75
C ILE A 265 8.58 3.30 19.20
N PHE A 266 8.00 2.60 20.16
CA PHE A 266 8.46 2.61 21.54
C PHE A 266 9.85 1.97 21.69
N LEU A 267 10.12 0.89 20.97
CA LEU A 267 11.45 0.29 20.92
C LEU A 267 12.48 1.29 20.35
N SER A 268 12.17 1.91 19.23
CA SER A 268 13.03 2.93 18.62
C SER A 268 13.35 4.06 19.60
N LYS A 269 12.32 4.67 20.18
CA LYS A 269 12.50 5.76 21.17
C LYS A 269 13.29 5.32 22.40
N ALA A 270 13.01 4.14 22.95
CA ALA A 270 13.71 3.63 24.12
C ALA A 270 15.20 3.40 23.82
N THR A 271 15.51 2.78 22.69
CA THR A 271 16.88 2.49 22.26
C THR A 271 17.65 3.78 21.97
N ILE A 272 17.11 4.66 21.12
CA ILE A 272 17.76 5.92 20.71
C ILE A 272 18.05 6.83 21.92
N ASN A 273 17.09 6.97 22.85
CA ASN A 273 17.29 7.80 24.04
C ASN A 273 18.17 7.13 25.13
N SER A 274 18.47 5.85 25.02
CA SER A 274 19.44 5.15 25.87
C SER A 274 20.87 5.28 25.37
N LEU A 275 21.05 5.64 24.09
CA LEU A 275 22.36 5.94 23.51
C LEU A 275 22.85 7.32 23.98
N PRO A 276 24.17 7.55 24.05
CA PRO A 276 24.74 8.85 24.41
C PRO A 276 24.14 9.99 23.57
N ALA A 277 24.06 11.18 24.15
CA ALA A 277 23.67 12.36 23.41
C ALA A 277 24.68 12.66 22.30
N THR A 278 24.21 12.98 21.11
CA THR A 278 25.08 13.54 20.06
C THR A 278 25.36 14.99 20.42
N ILE A 279 26.62 15.32 20.69
CA ILE A 279 27.04 16.69 20.96
C ILE A 279 27.05 17.42 19.62
N GLN A 280 25.95 18.10 19.31
CA GLN A 280 25.96 19.05 18.22
C GLN A 280 26.53 20.37 18.75
N GLY A 281 27.60 20.89 18.15
CA GLY A 281 28.12 22.24 18.46
C GLY A 281 26.99 23.27 18.35
N LYS A 282 27.17 24.45 18.98
CA LYS A 282 26.26 25.61 18.83
C LYS A 282 26.26 26.08 17.37
N ILE A 283 25.47 25.45 16.52
CA ILE A 283 25.33 25.84 15.12
C ILE A 283 24.17 26.85 15.06
N SER A 284 24.47 28.05 14.53
CA SER A 284 23.43 29.04 14.25
C SER A 284 22.49 28.49 13.18
N LEU A 285 21.19 28.40 13.50
CA LEU A 285 20.18 28.05 12.52
C LEU A 285 19.87 29.24 11.62
N ALA A 286 19.57 28.96 10.36
CA ALA A 286 18.96 29.93 9.48
C ALA A 286 17.64 30.46 10.07
N PRO A 287 17.24 31.71 9.80
CA PRO A 287 15.96 32.24 10.26
C PRO A 287 14.77 31.32 9.94
N LYS A 288 13.78 31.30 10.81
CA LYS A 288 12.60 30.41 10.64
C LYS A 288 11.91 30.61 9.30
N TRP A 289 11.76 31.87 8.87
CA TRP A 289 11.13 32.17 7.57
C TRP A 289 11.92 31.55 6.39
N LEU A 290 13.26 31.57 6.44
CA LEU A 290 14.09 30.99 5.38
C LEU A 290 13.98 29.47 5.36
N ARG A 291 13.86 28.81 6.52
CA ARG A 291 13.65 27.37 6.60
C ARG A 291 12.28 26.96 6.04
N LEU A 292 11.22 27.74 6.31
CA LEU A 292 9.89 27.53 5.76
C LEU A 292 9.86 27.75 4.25
N SER A 293 10.41 28.91 3.79
CA SER A 293 10.43 29.24 2.36
C SER A 293 11.27 28.26 1.55
N ALA A 294 12.38 27.74 2.09
CA ALA A 294 13.21 26.76 1.39
C ALA A 294 12.42 25.49 1.01
N LEU A 295 11.66 24.92 1.94
CA LEU A 295 10.85 23.74 1.68
C LEU A 295 9.69 24.02 0.71
N LEU A 296 9.02 25.16 0.85
CA LEU A 296 7.92 25.55 -0.02
C LEU A 296 8.39 25.81 -1.46
N VAL A 297 9.42 26.64 -1.61
CA VAL A 297 9.99 26.96 -2.93
C VAL A 297 10.59 25.71 -3.58
N GLY A 298 11.29 24.86 -2.81
CA GLY A 298 11.84 23.60 -3.29
C GLY A 298 10.75 22.69 -3.87
N SER A 299 9.62 22.56 -3.19
CA SER A 299 8.50 21.71 -3.63
C SER A 299 7.84 22.24 -4.91
N ILE A 300 7.52 23.53 -4.98
CA ILE A 300 6.91 24.14 -6.16
C ILE A 300 7.87 24.09 -7.36
N ALA A 301 9.15 24.44 -7.12
CA ALA A 301 10.15 24.43 -8.17
C ALA A 301 10.41 23.00 -8.71
N ALA A 302 10.38 21.97 -7.86
CA ALA A 302 10.49 20.57 -8.31
C ALA A 302 9.37 20.19 -9.26
N SER A 303 8.11 20.53 -8.93
CA SER A 303 6.97 20.28 -9.82
C SER A 303 7.12 21.01 -11.16
N GLY A 304 7.49 22.30 -11.13
CA GLY A 304 7.71 23.10 -12.34
C GLY A 304 8.86 22.59 -13.20
N LEU A 305 9.99 22.21 -12.60
CA LEU A 305 11.13 21.66 -13.35
C LEU A 305 10.79 20.31 -14.00
N LEU A 306 10.11 19.42 -13.29
CA LEU A 306 9.68 18.14 -13.85
C LEU A 306 8.65 18.32 -14.97
N TRP A 307 7.76 19.29 -14.84
CA TRP A 307 6.87 19.67 -15.92
C TRP A 307 7.65 20.17 -17.15
N LEU A 308 8.63 21.05 -16.98
CA LEU A 308 9.50 21.48 -18.09
C LEU A 308 10.22 20.29 -18.76
N VAL A 309 10.67 19.32 -17.97
CA VAL A 309 11.26 18.08 -18.49
C VAL A 309 10.22 17.28 -19.30
N SER A 310 8.95 17.22 -18.88
CA SER A 310 7.92 16.50 -19.64
C SER A 310 7.68 17.11 -21.04
N LEU A 311 7.88 18.41 -21.21
CA LEU A 311 7.77 19.08 -22.51
C LEU A 311 8.81 18.61 -23.53
N THR A 312 9.89 17.97 -23.11
CA THR A 312 10.87 17.34 -24.03
C THR A 312 10.41 16.00 -24.60
N GLY A 313 9.21 15.52 -24.22
CA GLY A 313 8.68 14.22 -24.61
C GLY A 313 9.11 13.06 -23.66
N LEU A 314 9.89 13.35 -22.62
CA LEU A 314 10.22 12.35 -21.60
C LEU A 314 8.98 12.03 -20.75
N ARG A 315 8.62 10.76 -20.66
CA ARG A 315 7.50 10.31 -19.82
C ARG A 315 7.92 10.32 -18.36
N ILE A 316 7.64 11.45 -17.68
CA ILE A 316 8.04 11.63 -16.27
C ILE A 316 7.30 10.68 -15.31
N SER A 317 6.15 10.15 -15.70
CA SER A 317 5.44 9.12 -14.94
C SER A 317 6.15 7.76 -14.90
N GLN A 318 7.19 7.54 -15.74
CA GLN A 318 7.91 6.27 -15.94
C GLN A 318 9.39 6.36 -15.56
N LEU A 319 9.78 7.37 -14.80
CA LEU A 319 11.18 7.56 -14.42
C LEU A 319 11.72 6.38 -13.61
N LEU A 320 12.97 6.03 -13.80
CA LEU A 320 13.68 4.96 -13.11
C LEU A 320 13.02 3.56 -13.27
N GLY A 321 12.22 3.35 -14.33
CA GLY A 321 11.50 2.09 -14.53
C GLY A 321 10.41 1.81 -13.49
N LEU A 322 9.91 2.85 -12.81
CA LEU A 322 8.83 2.78 -11.83
C LEU A 322 7.68 3.67 -12.26
N LEU A 323 6.53 3.09 -12.52
CA LEU A 323 5.35 3.86 -12.87
C LEU A 323 4.90 4.70 -11.67
N VAL A 324 4.87 6.02 -11.83
CA VAL A 324 4.58 7.03 -10.80
C VAL A 324 5.63 7.10 -9.68
N GLY A 325 6.11 5.96 -9.18
CA GLY A 325 7.09 5.90 -8.09
C GLY A 325 8.39 6.62 -8.40
N GLY A 326 8.88 6.49 -9.63
CA GLY A 326 10.08 7.19 -10.10
C GLY A 326 9.91 8.71 -10.12
N TYR A 327 8.74 9.21 -10.53
CA TYR A 327 8.41 10.63 -10.41
C TYR A 327 8.51 11.12 -8.96
N ILE A 328 7.91 10.39 -8.04
CA ILE A 328 7.92 10.74 -6.61
C ILE A 328 9.36 10.80 -6.07
N LEU A 329 10.19 9.79 -6.39
CA LEU A 329 11.60 9.78 -5.99
C LEU A 329 12.35 11.02 -6.49
N ILE A 330 12.26 11.30 -7.79
CA ILE A 330 12.97 12.44 -8.40
C ILE A 330 12.40 13.76 -7.88
N TRP A 331 11.09 13.89 -7.70
CA TRP A 331 10.46 15.09 -7.14
C TRP A 331 11.01 15.41 -5.74
N PHE A 332 11.07 14.46 -4.84
CA PHE A 332 11.65 14.65 -3.51
C PHE A 332 13.16 15.00 -3.58
N GLY A 333 13.91 14.34 -4.48
CA GLY A 333 15.31 14.62 -4.70
C GLY A 333 15.55 16.06 -5.13
N VAL A 334 14.84 16.50 -6.17
CA VAL A 334 14.94 17.86 -6.73
C VAL A 334 14.47 18.89 -5.70
N ALA A 335 13.33 18.67 -5.05
CA ALA A 335 12.82 19.54 -3.99
C ALA A 335 13.83 19.68 -2.84
N GLY A 336 14.43 18.57 -2.42
CA GLY A 336 15.47 18.55 -1.38
C GLY A 336 16.73 19.32 -1.78
N VAL A 337 17.25 19.10 -3.00
CA VAL A 337 18.44 19.80 -3.49
C VAL A 337 18.19 21.32 -3.57
N ILE A 338 17.06 21.74 -4.15
CA ILE A 338 16.72 23.17 -4.22
C ILE A 338 16.60 23.77 -2.81
N SER A 339 15.94 23.06 -1.90
CA SER A 339 15.80 23.51 -0.51
C SER A 339 17.15 23.62 0.20
N LEU A 340 18.11 22.72 -0.04
CA LEU A 340 19.48 22.81 0.46
C LEU A 340 20.24 24.00 -0.11
N LEU A 341 20.09 24.29 -1.41
CA LEU A 341 20.73 25.45 -2.06
C LEU A 341 20.22 26.77 -1.49
N ILE A 342 18.95 26.85 -1.09
CA ILE A 342 18.35 28.03 -0.44
C ILE A 342 18.81 28.12 1.02
N LEU A 343 18.74 27.01 1.75
CA LEU A 343 19.04 26.97 3.18
C LEU A 343 20.53 27.10 3.49
N ARG A 344 21.39 26.57 2.61
CA ARG A 344 22.87 26.56 2.73
C ARG A 344 23.35 26.11 4.11
N PRO A 345 22.92 24.93 4.60
CA PRO A 345 23.36 24.49 5.91
C PRO A 345 24.86 24.19 5.93
N HIS A 346 25.48 24.31 7.10
CA HIS A 346 26.85 23.83 7.27
C HIS A 346 26.85 22.30 7.24
N PHE A 347 27.36 21.69 6.17
CA PHE A 347 27.56 20.26 6.10
C PHE A 347 28.70 19.81 7.02
N TYR A 348 28.45 18.77 7.79
CA TYR A 348 29.44 18.11 8.62
C TYR A 348 29.43 16.61 8.34
N LEU A 349 30.54 15.93 8.60
CA LEU A 349 30.58 14.47 8.49
C LEU A 349 29.82 13.84 9.66
N PRO A 350 29.00 12.83 9.41
CA PRO A 350 28.26 12.17 10.47
C PRO A 350 29.21 11.44 11.44
N ILE A 351 28.91 11.47 12.70
CA ILE A 351 29.55 10.60 13.67
C ILE A 351 28.83 9.22 13.68
N PHE A 352 29.56 8.18 14.00
CA PHE A 352 29.03 6.81 14.06
C PHE A 352 27.70 6.70 14.84
N LEU A 353 27.62 7.44 15.95
CA LEU A 353 26.44 7.44 16.82
C LEU A 353 25.18 8.02 16.12
N GLU A 354 25.33 9.02 15.26
CA GLU A 354 24.20 9.53 14.45
C GLU A 354 23.73 8.49 13.43
N LEU A 355 24.67 7.86 12.74
CA LEU A 355 24.35 6.78 11.81
C LEU A 355 23.64 5.61 12.51
N LEU A 356 24.14 5.20 13.67
CA LEU A 356 23.54 4.14 14.47
C LEU A 356 22.09 4.49 14.89
N LYS A 357 21.84 5.73 15.35
CA LYS A 357 20.47 6.17 15.69
C LYS A 357 19.55 6.16 14.47
N GLY A 358 20.05 6.61 13.32
CA GLY A 358 19.32 6.55 12.06
C GLY A 358 18.96 5.12 11.65
N LEU A 359 19.91 4.20 11.75
CA LEU A 359 19.69 2.78 11.44
C LEU A 359 18.70 2.13 12.42
N VAL A 360 18.75 2.46 13.71
CA VAL A 360 17.77 1.98 14.70
C VAL A 360 16.36 2.44 14.36
N ALA A 361 16.21 3.72 14.01
CA ALA A 361 14.90 4.24 13.61
C ALA A 361 14.40 3.61 12.30
N PHE A 362 15.27 3.48 11.30
CA PHE A 362 14.96 2.79 10.05
C PHE A 362 14.55 1.34 10.31
N ALA A 363 15.33 0.58 11.09
CA ALA A 363 15.02 -0.82 11.40
C ALA A 363 13.66 -0.97 12.09
N ALA A 364 13.33 -0.08 13.03
CA ALA A 364 12.04 -0.11 13.70
C ALA A 364 10.87 0.16 12.74
N LEU A 365 11.03 1.10 11.80
CA LEU A 365 10.03 1.37 10.76
C LEU A 365 9.93 0.23 9.76
N TRP A 366 11.05 -0.29 9.29
CA TRP A 366 11.12 -1.36 8.31
C TRP A 366 10.58 -2.69 8.84
N LEU A 367 10.83 -3.00 10.11
CA LEU A 367 10.25 -4.17 10.78
C LEU A 367 8.78 -3.95 11.13
N GLY A 368 8.41 -2.77 11.64
CA GLY A 368 7.03 -2.46 12.03
C GLY A 368 6.11 -2.34 10.83
N VAL A 369 6.44 -1.47 9.89
CA VAL A 369 5.60 -1.23 8.69
C VAL A 369 5.78 -2.35 7.66
N GLY A 370 6.99 -2.87 7.50
CA GLY A 370 7.32 -3.88 6.49
C GLY A 370 7.05 -5.31 6.95
N LEU A 371 7.82 -5.82 7.93
CA LEU A 371 7.70 -7.22 8.33
C LEU A 371 6.30 -7.57 8.86
N LEU A 372 5.72 -6.75 9.74
CA LEU A 372 4.33 -6.95 10.15
C LEU A 372 3.35 -6.66 9.01
N GLY A 373 3.63 -5.65 8.18
CA GLY A 373 2.82 -5.31 7.00
C GLY A 373 2.73 -6.45 6.00
N ASN A 374 3.75 -7.30 5.88
CA ASN A 374 3.75 -8.46 4.99
C ASN A 374 2.64 -9.48 5.29
N PHE A 375 2.11 -9.44 6.49
CA PHE A 375 0.95 -10.26 6.86
C PHE A 375 -0.40 -9.56 6.68
N VAL A 376 -0.40 -8.25 6.35
CA VAL A 376 -1.61 -7.41 6.39
C VAL A 376 -1.88 -6.68 5.08
N TRP A 377 -0.87 -6.00 4.49
CA TRP A 377 -1.14 -5.07 3.39
C TRP A 377 0.00 -4.83 2.39
N LEU A 378 1.28 -5.10 2.72
CA LEU A 378 2.42 -4.68 1.92
C LEU A 378 3.51 -5.77 1.87
N PRO A 379 4.04 -6.14 0.70
CA PRO A 379 5.19 -7.03 0.60
C PRO A 379 6.42 -6.44 1.31
N TRP A 380 7.02 -7.19 2.23
CA TRP A 380 8.20 -6.73 2.98
C TRP A 380 9.50 -6.87 2.19
N LEU A 381 9.68 -8.04 1.57
CA LEU A 381 10.90 -8.33 0.81
C LEU A 381 10.75 -7.81 -0.61
N LEU A 382 11.74 -7.02 -1.03
CA LEU A 382 11.84 -6.55 -2.40
C LEU A 382 12.47 -7.65 -3.28
N ILE A 383 11.93 -7.83 -4.48
CA ILE A 383 12.58 -8.65 -5.50
C ILE A 383 13.96 -8.07 -5.86
N PRO A 384 14.91 -8.87 -6.38
CA PRO A 384 16.31 -8.44 -6.58
C PRO A 384 16.46 -7.12 -7.32
N TYR A 385 15.68 -6.89 -8.39
CA TYR A 385 15.75 -5.65 -9.16
C TYR A 385 15.39 -4.42 -8.31
N ARG A 386 14.32 -4.48 -7.52
CA ARG A 386 13.89 -3.40 -6.61
C ARG A 386 14.89 -3.20 -5.47
N LEU A 387 15.49 -4.29 -4.99
CA LEU A 387 16.51 -4.23 -3.95
C LEU A 387 17.75 -3.44 -4.40
N TRP A 388 18.19 -3.64 -5.66
CA TRP A 388 19.29 -2.85 -6.24
C TRP A 388 18.94 -1.36 -6.40
N LEU A 389 17.69 -1.04 -6.69
CA LEU A 389 17.23 0.34 -6.79
C LEU A 389 17.13 1.05 -5.44
N TRP A 390 17.09 0.32 -4.33
CA TRP A 390 16.89 0.91 -3.01
C TRP A 390 18.02 1.83 -2.58
N ILE A 391 19.27 1.50 -2.86
CA ILE A 391 20.43 2.33 -2.54
C ILE A 391 20.37 3.67 -3.29
N PRO A 392 20.29 3.71 -4.64
CA PRO A 392 20.20 4.98 -5.36
C PRO A 392 18.93 5.77 -5.00
N ALA A 393 17.78 5.12 -4.80
CA ALA A 393 16.57 5.79 -4.35
C ALA A 393 16.74 6.45 -2.97
N SER A 394 17.42 5.79 -2.03
CA SER A 394 17.74 6.38 -0.72
C SER A 394 18.65 7.60 -0.84
N ILE A 395 19.63 7.57 -1.75
CA ILE A 395 20.51 8.72 -2.03
C ILE A 395 19.71 9.88 -2.63
N ILE A 396 18.78 9.60 -3.56
CA ILE A 396 17.93 10.62 -4.18
C ILE A 396 17.04 11.31 -3.13
N LEU A 397 16.46 10.56 -2.20
CA LEU A 397 15.58 11.09 -1.16
C LEU A 397 16.32 11.80 -0.02
N PHE A 398 17.61 11.51 0.17
CA PHE A 398 18.40 12.02 1.30
C PHE A 398 18.40 13.56 1.43
N PRO A 399 18.55 14.37 0.35
CA PRO A 399 18.52 15.83 0.42
C PRO A 399 17.24 16.38 1.07
N TRP A 400 16.07 15.83 0.76
CA TRP A 400 14.81 16.26 1.35
C TRP A 400 14.79 16.02 2.87
N PHE A 401 15.07 14.82 3.32
CA PHE A 401 15.05 14.49 4.74
C PHE A 401 16.18 15.20 5.51
N TYR A 402 17.31 15.46 4.87
CA TYR A 402 18.38 16.28 5.47
C TYR A 402 17.92 17.73 5.68
N THR A 403 17.26 18.33 4.71
CA THR A 403 16.71 19.69 4.82
C THR A 403 15.67 19.79 5.94
N VAL A 404 14.74 18.83 6.01
CA VAL A 404 13.73 18.78 7.08
C VAL A 404 14.39 18.58 8.44
N GLY A 405 15.38 17.69 8.54
CA GLY A 405 16.16 17.46 9.75
C GLY A 405 16.88 18.74 10.23
N GLU A 406 17.54 19.46 9.31
CA GLU A 406 18.17 20.77 9.61
C GLU A 406 17.14 21.80 10.04
N ALA A 407 16.01 21.86 9.38
CA ALA A 407 14.96 22.81 9.71
C ALA A 407 14.36 22.57 11.12
N ALA A 408 14.26 21.33 11.55
CA ALA A 408 13.56 20.93 12.77
C ALA A 408 14.48 20.60 13.97
N LYS A 409 15.82 20.55 13.81
CA LYS A 409 16.74 19.99 14.81
C LYS A 409 16.71 20.66 16.20
N GLN A 410 16.38 21.93 16.30
CA GLN A 410 16.27 22.65 17.58
C GLN A 410 14.81 22.78 18.08
N ALA A 411 13.85 22.20 17.36
CA ALA A 411 12.45 22.28 17.77
C ALA A 411 12.18 21.38 18.99
N ASN A 412 11.42 21.90 19.95
CA ASN A 412 10.87 21.08 21.03
C ASN A 412 9.80 20.11 20.47
N ASN A 413 9.22 19.28 21.34
CA ASN A 413 8.27 18.25 20.87
C ASN A 413 7.06 18.85 20.12
N VAL A 414 6.51 19.97 20.56
CA VAL A 414 5.42 20.69 19.87
C VAL A 414 5.91 21.25 18.54
N GLY A 415 7.10 21.81 18.51
CA GLY A 415 7.75 22.30 17.29
C GLY A 415 8.00 21.18 16.27
N GLN A 416 8.34 19.96 16.70
CA GLN A 416 8.49 18.79 15.81
C GLN A 416 7.15 18.46 15.12
N ILE A 417 6.04 18.47 15.87
CA ILE A 417 4.70 18.30 15.30
C ILE A 417 4.40 19.41 14.30
N GLY A 418 4.70 20.65 14.63
CA GLY A 418 4.54 21.79 13.71
C GLY A 418 5.35 21.63 12.41
N TRP A 419 6.58 21.12 12.48
CA TRP A 419 7.40 20.83 11.30
C TRP A 419 6.85 19.65 10.48
N TRP A 420 6.32 18.61 11.13
CA TRP A 420 5.64 17.52 10.42
C TRP A 420 4.39 18.02 9.68
N ILE A 421 3.52 18.79 10.35
CA ILE A 421 2.33 19.37 9.69
C ILE A 421 2.75 20.23 8.48
N PHE A 422 3.75 21.08 8.66
CA PHE A 422 4.23 21.93 7.59
C PHE A 422 4.81 21.12 6.43
N GLN A 423 5.60 20.09 6.71
CA GLN A 423 6.13 19.18 5.70
C GLN A 423 4.99 18.50 4.92
N VAL A 424 3.96 18.00 5.61
CA VAL A 424 2.78 17.39 4.98
C VAL A 424 2.08 18.38 4.05
N ILE A 425 1.81 19.61 4.53
CA ILE A 425 1.16 20.65 3.72
C ILE A 425 1.97 20.95 2.47
N VAL A 426 3.28 21.12 2.59
CA VAL A 426 4.17 21.47 1.49
C VAL A 426 4.25 20.34 0.46
N VAL A 427 4.32 19.09 0.89
CA VAL A 427 4.35 17.92 -0.02
C VAL A 427 3.02 17.79 -0.74
N ILE A 428 1.90 17.86 -0.03
CA ILE A 428 0.58 17.77 -0.62
C ILE A 428 0.35 18.92 -1.60
N ALA A 429 0.69 20.16 -1.24
CA ALA A 429 0.57 21.32 -2.13
C ALA A 429 1.45 21.17 -3.39
N GLY A 430 2.68 20.66 -3.24
CA GLY A 430 3.57 20.39 -4.37
C GLY A 430 3.01 19.33 -5.31
N PHE A 431 2.42 18.25 -4.80
CA PHE A 431 1.78 17.24 -5.63
C PHE A 431 0.46 17.73 -6.26
N PHE A 432 -0.36 18.50 -5.56
CA PHE A 432 -1.52 19.15 -6.16
C PHE A 432 -1.11 20.06 -7.32
N PHE A 433 -0.06 20.88 -7.14
CA PHE A 433 0.46 21.71 -8.23
C PHE A 433 0.98 20.84 -9.38
N ALA A 434 1.70 19.76 -9.10
CA ALA A 434 2.15 18.81 -10.13
C ALA A 434 0.97 18.21 -10.92
N LEU A 435 -0.08 17.79 -10.24
CA LEU A 435 -1.30 17.24 -10.86
C LEU A 435 -2.04 18.25 -11.76
N THR A 436 -2.06 19.53 -11.36
CA THR A 436 -2.72 20.58 -12.16
C THR A 436 -1.98 20.86 -13.47
N ILE A 437 -0.64 20.78 -13.46
CA ILE A 437 0.17 21.04 -14.67
C ILE A 437 0.48 19.78 -15.46
N ASN A 438 0.27 18.58 -14.88
CA ASN A 438 0.49 17.29 -15.53
C ASN A 438 -0.53 16.23 -15.09
N PRO A 439 -1.71 16.19 -15.75
CA PRO A 439 -2.80 15.26 -15.40
C PRO A 439 -2.44 13.78 -15.50
N GLU A 440 -1.39 13.40 -16.26
CA GLU A 440 -0.93 12.00 -16.37
C GLU A 440 -0.48 11.41 -15.01
N LEU A 441 -0.23 12.26 -14.02
CA LEU A 441 0.13 11.86 -12.66
C LEU A 441 -1.09 11.53 -11.77
N GLY A 442 -2.29 11.36 -12.34
CA GLY A 442 -3.55 11.18 -11.62
C GLY A 442 -3.49 10.15 -10.47
N PHE A 443 -2.73 9.07 -10.64
CA PHE A 443 -2.54 8.05 -9.59
C PHE A 443 -1.86 8.58 -8.30
N VAL A 444 -1.15 9.69 -8.34
CA VAL A 444 -0.56 10.32 -7.15
C VAL A 444 -1.65 10.76 -6.17
N PHE A 445 -2.84 11.13 -6.67
CA PHE A 445 -3.95 11.57 -5.82
C PHE A 445 -4.37 10.51 -4.79
N ILE A 446 -4.38 9.24 -5.18
CA ILE A 446 -4.78 8.11 -4.32
C ILE A 446 -3.82 7.96 -3.11
N LEU A 447 -2.57 8.40 -3.26
CA LEU A 447 -1.54 8.26 -2.23
C LEU A 447 -1.49 9.42 -1.24
N LEU A 448 -2.13 10.56 -1.56
CA LEU A 448 -2.08 11.75 -0.71
C LEU A 448 -2.48 11.47 0.75
N PRO A 449 -3.48 10.63 1.06
CA PRO A 449 -3.83 10.29 2.44
C PRO A 449 -2.74 9.53 3.20
N LEU A 450 -1.85 8.81 2.51
CA LEU A 450 -0.77 8.03 3.13
C LEU A 450 0.42 8.92 3.53
N ILE A 451 0.62 10.06 2.86
CA ILE A 451 1.75 10.98 3.11
C ILE A 451 1.82 11.41 4.59
N PRO A 452 0.76 11.95 5.21
CA PRO A 452 0.81 12.35 6.61
C PRO A 452 1.11 11.20 7.55
N ILE A 453 0.60 10.00 7.25
CA ILE A 453 0.82 8.80 8.06
C ILE A 453 2.30 8.40 8.01
N MET A 454 2.89 8.28 6.81
CA MET A 454 4.27 7.83 6.62
C MET A 454 5.29 8.82 7.17
N LEU A 455 5.11 10.11 6.91
CA LEU A 455 5.95 11.17 7.50
C LEU A 455 5.77 11.26 9.02
N GLY A 456 4.57 11.02 9.52
CA GLY A 456 4.27 10.99 10.96
C GLY A 456 4.93 9.80 11.67
N LEU A 457 4.87 8.61 11.09
CA LEU A 457 5.57 7.43 11.61
C LEU A 457 7.08 7.66 11.69
N HIS A 458 7.68 8.26 10.65
CA HIS A 458 9.09 8.62 10.67
C HIS A 458 9.41 9.62 11.80
N MET A 459 8.64 10.71 11.93
CA MET A 459 8.81 11.69 13.03
C MET A 459 8.64 11.03 14.41
N LEU A 460 7.72 10.08 14.54
CA LEU A 460 7.51 9.36 15.79
C LEU A 460 8.64 8.37 16.10
N ALA A 461 9.24 7.76 15.11
CA ALA A 461 10.38 6.84 15.30
C ALA A 461 11.65 7.56 15.72
N ILE A 462 11.91 8.75 15.13
CA ILE A 462 13.09 9.56 15.43
C ILE A 462 12.75 11.07 15.38
N SER A 463 13.34 11.84 16.30
CA SER A 463 13.27 13.29 16.26
C SER A 463 14.54 13.87 15.66
N ALA A 464 14.44 14.95 14.90
CA ALA A 464 15.58 15.68 14.32
C ALA A 464 16.61 16.15 15.35
N LYS A 465 16.24 16.29 16.63
CA LYS A 465 17.16 16.61 17.75
C LYS A 465 18.24 15.54 17.98
N HIS A 466 18.06 14.33 17.47
CA HIS A 466 19.05 13.25 17.61
C HIS A 466 20.17 13.29 16.55
N GLY A 467 20.13 14.27 15.64
CA GLY A 467 21.10 14.51 14.60
C GLY A 467 20.42 14.58 13.22
N THR A 468 20.88 15.54 12.41
CA THR A 468 20.36 15.73 11.05
C THR A 468 20.61 14.51 10.18
N TRP A 469 21.81 13.92 10.30
CA TRP A 469 22.16 12.70 9.57
C TRP A 469 21.32 11.49 9.99
N ALA A 470 21.05 11.35 11.29
CA ALA A 470 20.20 10.26 11.80
C ALA A 470 18.77 10.35 11.24
N TYR A 471 18.21 11.56 11.24
CA TYR A 471 16.89 11.85 10.68
C TYR A 471 16.84 11.63 9.17
N ALA A 472 17.86 12.13 8.45
CA ALA A 472 17.92 12.00 7.00
C ALA A 472 18.09 10.56 6.54
N LEU A 473 19.02 9.83 7.16
CA LEU A 473 19.30 8.43 6.83
C LEU A 473 18.05 7.56 7.00
N SER A 474 17.41 7.63 8.18
CA SER A 474 16.23 6.82 8.46
C SER A 474 15.06 7.15 7.55
N GLY A 475 14.79 8.44 7.30
CA GLY A 475 13.69 8.88 6.45
C GLY A 475 13.90 8.50 4.98
N ALA A 476 15.11 8.72 4.46
CA ALA A 476 15.44 8.39 3.08
C ALA A 476 15.38 6.88 2.80
N MET A 477 15.98 6.07 3.67
CA MET A 477 15.95 4.60 3.53
C MET A 477 14.53 4.03 3.63
N PHE A 478 13.74 4.52 4.59
CA PHE A 478 12.38 4.06 4.80
C PHE A 478 11.44 4.47 3.65
N ALA A 479 11.48 5.74 3.24
CA ALA A 479 10.64 6.22 2.14
C ALA A 479 11.02 5.57 0.80
N ALA A 480 12.33 5.39 0.53
CA ALA A 480 12.80 4.69 -0.66
C ALA A 480 12.29 3.24 -0.70
N TRP A 481 12.45 2.51 0.41
CA TRP A 481 11.94 1.14 0.51
C TRP A 481 10.43 1.09 0.27
N LEU A 482 9.65 1.99 0.88
CA LEU A 482 8.20 2.01 0.74
C LEU A 482 7.77 2.29 -0.71
N ILE A 483 8.37 3.27 -1.36
CA ILE A 483 8.08 3.60 -2.77
C ILE A 483 8.38 2.39 -3.66
N LEU A 484 9.53 1.73 -3.45
CA LEU A 484 9.92 0.55 -4.21
C LEU A 484 9.04 -0.67 -3.92
N ALA A 485 8.47 -0.81 -2.72
CA ALA A 485 7.58 -1.90 -2.37
C ALA A 485 6.18 -1.74 -2.99
N VAL A 486 5.73 -0.49 -3.16
CA VAL A 486 4.36 -0.15 -3.57
C VAL A 486 4.22 0.01 -5.08
N PHE A 487 5.10 0.79 -5.73
CA PHE A 487 4.90 1.18 -7.12
C PHE A 487 5.32 0.12 -8.12
N PRO A 488 4.55 -0.07 -9.23
CA PRO A 488 4.85 -1.09 -10.21
C PRO A 488 6.12 -0.77 -11.02
N LEU A 489 6.82 -1.85 -11.42
CA LEU A 489 7.88 -1.83 -12.43
C LEU A 489 7.26 -1.68 -13.81
N GLN A 490 8.01 -0.99 -14.71
CA GLN A 490 7.60 -0.79 -16.09
C GLN A 490 8.78 -1.02 -17.07
#